data_2f25283072672754ac8da526eb54be02
#
_entry.id   2f25283072672754ac8da526eb54be02
#
_cell.length_a   1.000
_cell.length_b   1.000
_cell.length_c   1.000
_cell.angle_alpha   90.00
_cell.angle_beta   90.00
_cell.angle_gamma   90.00
#
_symmetry.space_group_name_H-M   'P 1'
#
loop_
_entity.id
_entity.type
_entity.pdbx_description
1 polymer ?
#
loop_
_entity_poly.entity_id
_entity_poly.type
_entity_poly.pdbx_seq_one_letter_code
_entity_poly.pdbx_strand_id
1 'polypeptide(L)'
;MQHDTARPSRATALVLIGFVALFWGLSFLSIKVAVAAIPPMTLGLARFVVADLVLLGILLARRERPRLALRDAPLMAGAGLIGVTLYFLFENNGVSLLTASESSLVIGTIPILTMLAAALIDRRRLGARAWLGAALSTLGVGLIVAESLRLSSAPSGYLFMGGAALSWVAYTFVTRPLFARYSRLQITFWQSLAGTIGFLPFLLLERTDWSAVGPGVWANVLYLGIACSALGYWFYVIALERLGPGPSSVFINLIPV
;
A
#
# COMPACT_ATOMS: atom_id res chain seq x y z
N MET A 1 11.54 -29.18 7.77
CA MET A 1 11.91 -29.03 6.34
C MET A 1 11.90 -27.54 6.04
N GLN A 2 13.08 -26.93 5.97
CA GLN A 2 13.23 -25.57 5.46
C GLN A 2 12.84 -25.62 3.98
N HIS A 3 11.72 -24.99 3.62
CA HIS A 3 11.47 -24.66 2.23
C HIS A 3 12.50 -23.58 1.87
N ASP A 4 13.58 -24.01 1.25
CA ASP A 4 14.53 -23.16 0.54
C ASP A 4 13.81 -22.56 -0.68
N THR A 5 12.96 -21.58 -0.43
CA THR A 5 12.48 -20.69 -1.49
C THR A 5 13.66 -19.79 -1.80
N ALA A 6 14.43 -20.16 -2.83
CA ALA A 6 15.56 -19.39 -3.33
C ALA A 6 15.19 -17.89 -3.32
N ARG A 7 15.98 -17.08 -2.61
CA ARG A 7 15.75 -15.64 -2.55
C ARG A 7 15.70 -15.12 -3.98
N PRO A 8 14.66 -14.36 -4.37
CA PRO A 8 14.54 -13.86 -5.72
C PRO A 8 15.78 -13.05 -6.09
N SER A 9 16.19 -13.11 -7.36
CA SER A 9 17.33 -12.34 -7.84
C SER A 9 17.03 -10.82 -7.70
N ARG A 10 18.09 -10.01 -7.64
CA ARG A 10 17.93 -8.55 -7.63
C ARG A 10 17.19 -8.07 -8.89
N ALA A 11 17.48 -8.68 -10.05
CA ALA A 11 16.80 -8.36 -11.30
C ALA A 11 15.30 -8.69 -11.21
N THR A 12 14.93 -9.87 -10.68
CA THR A 12 13.53 -10.23 -10.46
C THR A 12 12.82 -9.21 -9.56
N ALA A 13 13.46 -8.81 -8.46
CA ALA A 13 12.87 -7.82 -7.54
C ALA A 13 12.66 -6.45 -8.23
N LEU A 14 13.58 -6.02 -9.09
CA LEU A 14 13.45 -4.77 -9.85
C LEU A 14 12.31 -4.84 -10.89
N VAL A 15 12.16 -5.97 -11.57
CA VAL A 15 11.03 -6.17 -12.50
C VAL A 15 9.70 -6.16 -11.75
N LEU A 16 9.60 -6.90 -10.65
CA LEU A 16 8.37 -6.96 -9.86
C LEU A 16 7.97 -5.60 -9.29
N ILE A 17 8.92 -4.80 -8.76
CA ILE A 17 8.60 -3.47 -8.26
C ILE A 17 8.23 -2.50 -9.39
N GLY A 18 8.71 -2.71 -10.61
CA GLY A 18 8.26 -1.98 -11.80
C GLY A 18 6.78 -2.25 -12.10
N PHE A 19 6.33 -3.51 -12.01
CA PHE A 19 4.90 -3.84 -12.10
C PHE A 19 4.08 -3.20 -10.99
N VAL A 20 4.61 -3.17 -9.75
CA VAL A 20 3.95 -2.46 -8.64
C VAL A 20 3.72 -0.99 -8.96
N ALA A 21 4.75 -0.29 -9.48
CA ALA A 21 4.62 1.11 -9.85
C ALA A 21 3.54 1.32 -10.92
N LEU A 22 3.48 0.44 -11.94
CA LEU A 22 2.45 0.48 -12.97
C LEU A 22 1.04 0.25 -12.39
N PHE A 23 0.86 -0.81 -11.58
CA PHE A 23 -0.43 -1.12 -10.99
C PHE A 23 -0.91 0.00 -10.06
N TRP A 24 -0.06 0.51 -9.20
CA TRP A 24 -0.43 1.56 -8.25
C TRP A 24 -0.56 2.93 -8.90
N GLY A 25 0.17 3.21 -9.99
CA GLY A 25 -0.01 4.44 -10.76
C GLY A 25 -1.44 4.55 -11.32
N LEU A 26 -1.94 3.48 -11.91
CA LEU A 26 -3.32 3.42 -12.42
C LEU A 26 -4.38 3.30 -11.32
N SER A 27 -4.00 2.89 -10.09
CA SER A 27 -4.97 2.66 -9.01
C SER A 27 -5.69 3.92 -8.56
N PHE A 28 -5.04 5.08 -8.58
CA PHE A 28 -5.66 6.35 -8.15
C PHE A 28 -6.86 6.73 -9.01
N LEU A 29 -6.78 6.50 -10.31
CA LEU A 29 -7.93 6.70 -11.22
C LEU A 29 -9.04 5.68 -10.91
N SER A 30 -8.69 4.41 -10.72
CA SER A 30 -9.64 3.36 -10.39
C SER A 30 -10.31 3.60 -9.03
N ILE A 31 -9.56 4.04 -8.02
CA ILE A 31 -10.11 4.43 -6.72
C ILE A 31 -11.07 5.61 -6.90
N LYS A 32 -10.69 6.64 -7.64
CA LYS A 32 -11.53 7.83 -7.86
C LYS A 32 -12.88 7.48 -8.50
N VAL A 33 -12.87 6.56 -9.47
CA VAL A 33 -14.11 6.02 -10.08
C VAL A 33 -14.92 5.22 -9.07
N ALA A 34 -14.27 4.36 -8.30
CA ALA A 34 -14.97 3.45 -7.39
C ALA A 34 -15.56 4.18 -6.17
N VAL A 35 -14.84 5.15 -5.57
CA VAL A 35 -15.34 5.90 -4.40
C VAL A 35 -16.50 6.84 -4.72
N ALA A 36 -16.76 7.11 -5.99
CA ALA A 36 -17.95 7.86 -6.40
C ALA A 36 -19.25 7.06 -6.22
N ALA A 37 -19.17 5.71 -6.18
CA ALA A 37 -20.34 4.83 -6.03
C ALA A 37 -20.29 3.97 -4.75
N ILE A 38 -19.11 3.68 -4.23
CA ILE A 38 -18.89 2.84 -3.05
C ILE A 38 -18.15 3.65 -1.97
N PRO A 39 -18.66 3.74 -0.73
CA PRO A 39 -17.99 4.44 0.35
C PRO A 39 -16.56 3.94 0.58
N PRO A 40 -15.64 4.80 1.07
CA PRO A 40 -14.20 4.53 1.12
C PRO A 40 -13.80 3.23 1.82
N MET A 41 -14.40 2.92 2.97
CA MET A 41 -14.04 1.73 3.75
C MET A 41 -14.70 0.47 3.21
N THR A 42 -15.91 0.59 2.68
CA THR A 42 -16.60 -0.49 1.95
C THR A 42 -15.84 -0.87 0.68
N LEU A 43 -15.29 0.11 -0.05
CA LEU A 43 -14.38 -0.14 -1.17
C LEU A 43 -13.11 -0.88 -0.70
N GLY A 44 -12.53 -0.44 0.44
CA GLY A 44 -11.40 -1.12 1.07
C GLY A 44 -11.71 -2.59 1.33
N LEU A 45 -12.84 -2.88 1.98
CA LEU A 45 -13.29 -4.26 2.22
C LEU A 45 -13.45 -5.04 0.92
N ALA A 46 -14.20 -4.51 -0.06
CA ALA A 46 -14.51 -5.22 -1.30
C ALA A 46 -13.24 -5.62 -2.07
N ARG A 47 -12.28 -4.69 -2.22
CA ARG A 47 -11.02 -4.97 -2.94
C ARG A 47 -10.14 -5.97 -2.18
N PHE A 48 -10.10 -5.93 -0.85
CA PHE A 48 -9.27 -6.83 -0.07
C PHE A 48 -9.89 -8.22 0.10
N VAL A 49 -11.22 -8.37 0.11
CA VAL A 49 -11.86 -9.68 -0.02
C VAL A 49 -11.45 -10.35 -1.35
N VAL A 50 -11.47 -9.62 -2.45
CA VAL A 50 -10.96 -10.14 -3.74
C VAL A 50 -9.48 -10.52 -3.63
N ALA A 51 -8.65 -9.67 -3.00
CA ALA A 51 -7.23 -9.94 -2.82
C ALA A 51 -6.98 -11.20 -1.98
N ASP A 52 -7.69 -11.39 -0.89
CA ASP A 52 -7.56 -12.56 -0.02
C ASP A 52 -7.92 -13.85 -0.73
N LEU A 53 -8.97 -13.85 -1.56
CA LEU A 53 -9.34 -15.00 -2.38
C LEU A 53 -8.27 -15.34 -3.41
N VAL A 54 -7.70 -14.33 -4.08
CA VAL A 54 -6.60 -14.52 -5.04
C VAL A 54 -5.34 -15.05 -4.34
N LEU A 55 -4.93 -14.45 -3.23
CA LEU A 55 -3.73 -14.86 -2.48
C LEU A 55 -3.90 -16.28 -1.92
N LEU A 56 -5.10 -16.61 -1.40
CA LEU A 56 -5.41 -17.97 -0.96
C LEU A 56 -5.34 -18.96 -2.13
N GLY A 57 -5.92 -18.61 -3.27
CA GLY A 57 -5.85 -19.42 -4.49
C GLY A 57 -4.40 -19.69 -4.92
N ILE A 58 -3.53 -18.68 -4.88
CA ILE A 58 -2.11 -18.82 -5.21
C ILE A 58 -1.40 -19.72 -4.17
N LEU A 59 -1.68 -19.56 -2.86
CA LEU A 59 -1.13 -20.43 -1.80
C LEU A 59 -1.49 -21.89 -2.04
N LEU A 60 -2.78 -22.17 -2.33
CA LEU A 60 -3.27 -23.52 -2.58
C LEU A 60 -2.64 -24.13 -3.86
N ALA A 61 -2.58 -23.35 -4.94
CA ALA A 61 -1.95 -23.78 -6.20
C ALA A 61 -0.46 -24.10 -6.04
N ARG A 62 0.23 -23.37 -5.18
CA ARG A 62 1.65 -23.63 -4.81
C ARG A 62 1.82 -24.70 -3.76
N ARG A 63 0.72 -25.32 -3.31
CA ARG A 63 0.71 -26.31 -2.21
C ARG A 63 1.36 -25.78 -0.92
N GLU A 64 1.35 -24.47 -0.73
CA GLU A 64 1.87 -23.79 0.44
C GLU A 64 0.72 -23.61 1.45
N ARG A 65 0.76 -24.38 2.54
CA ARG A 65 -0.30 -24.29 3.57
C ARG A 65 -0.18 -22.97 4.33
N PRO A 66 -1.27 -22.19 4.49
CA PRO A 66 -1.26 -21.00 5.34
C PRO A 66 -0.91 -21.39 6.78
N ARG A 67 0.22 -20.92 7.28
CA ARG A 67 0.68 -21.19 8.65
C ARG A 67 0.96 -19.86 9.34
N LEU A 68 0.46 -19.73 10.56
CA LEU A 68 0.73 -18.57 11.41
C LEU A 68 0.96 -19.07 12.84
N ALA A 69 2.15 -18.82 13.39
CA ALA A 69 2.43 -19.12 14.78
C ALA A 69 1.70 -18.09 15.67
N LEU A 70 1.04 -18.54 16.74
CA LEU A 70 0.29 -17.67 17.66
C LEU A 70 1.14 -16.52 18.22
N ARG A 71 2.43 -16.77 18.49
CA ARG A 71 3.37 -15.73 18.96
C ARG A 71 3.59 -14.60 17.97
N ASP A 72 3.47 -14.87 16.65
CA ASP A 72 3.70 -13.89 15.58
C ASP A 72 2.38 -13.25 15.12
N ALA A 73 1.23 -13.78 15.54
CA ALA A 73 -0.09 -13.29 15.16
C ALA A 73 -0.31 -11.80 15.50
N PRO A 74 0.09 -11.29 16.70
CA PRO A 74 -0.08 -9.86 16.99
C PRO A 74 0.73 -8.95 16.06
N LEU A 75 1.98 -9.33 15.74
CA LEU A 75 2.82 -8.57 14.82
C LEU A 75 2.27 -8.61 13.39
N MET A 76 1.81 -9.79 12.95
CA MET A 76 1.23 -9.98 11.63
C MET A 76 -0.07 -9.17 11.48
N ALA A 77 -0.96 -9.25 12.48
CA ALA A 77 -2.20 -8.51 12.52
C ALA A 77 -1.96 -6.99 12.61
N GLY A 78 -1.05 -6.55 13.48
CA GLY A 78 -0.69 -5.14 13.59
C GLY A 78 -0.15 -4.58 12.29
N ALA A 79 0.72 -5.31 11.58
CA ALA A 79 1.23 -4.91 10.28
C ALA A 79 0.10 -4.84 9.24
N GLY A 80 -0.84 -5.80 9.25
CA GLY A 80 -2.01 -5.78 8.37
C GLY A 80 -2.96 -4.61 8.66
N LEU A 81 -3.25 -4.36 9.94
CA LEU A 81 -4.10 -3.22 10.34
C LEU A 81 -3.45 -1.88 9.95
N ILE A 82 -2.14 -1.73 10.12
CA ILE A 82 -1.42 -0.51 9.76
C ILE A 82 -1.34 -0.37 8.23
N GLY A 83 -0.87 -1.41 7.53
CA GLY A 83 -0.58 -1.34 6.10
C GLY A 83 -1.80 -1.53 5.19
N VAL A 84 -2.90 -2.03 5.73
CA VAL A 84 -4.14 -2.23 4.95
C VAL A 84 -5.26 -1.36 5.53
N THR A 85 -5.78 -1.66 6.70
CA THR A 85 -6.94 -0.94 7.23
C THR A 85 -6.67 0.56 7.38
N LEU A 86 -5.63 0.92 8.13
CA LEU A 86 -5.31 2.31 8.43
C LEU A 86 -4.82 3.05 7.17
N TYR A 87 -3.99 2.40 6.36
CA TYR A 87 -3.54 2.97 5.10
C TYR A 87 -4.74 3.32 4.19
N PHE A 88 -5.68 2.40 3.97
CA PHE A 88 -6.82 2.64 3.10
C PHE A 88 -7.92 3.48 3.74
N LEU A 89 -8.01 3.53 5.07
CA LEU A 89 -8.79 4.55 5.75
C LEU A 89 -8.32 5.94 5.30
N PHE A 90 -7.03 6.16 5.28
CA PHE A 90 -6.45 7.43 4.88
C PHE A 90 -6.48 7.62 3.35
N GLU A 91 -6.02 6.66 2.57
CA GLU A 91 -5.92 6.80 1.12
C GLU A 91 -7.29 6.97 0.45
N ASN A 92 -8.25 6.08 0.70
CA ASN A 92 -9.55 6.14 0.04
C ASN A 92 -10.31 7.42 0.39
N ASN A 93 -10.25 7.88 1.67
CA ASN A 93 -10.84 9.16 2.07
C ASN A 93 -10.07 10.34 1.45
N GLY A 94 -8.76 10.29 1.37
CA GLY A 94 -7.96 11.31 0.71
C GLY A 94 -8.31 11.43 -0.77
N VAL A 95 -8.34 10.32 -1.50
CA VAL A 95 -8.70 10.28 -2.93
C VAL A 95 -10.15 10.70 -3.18
N SER A 96 -11.08 10.44 -2.26
CA SER A 96 -12.45 10.93 -2.39
C SER A 96 -12.52 12.46 -2.40
N LEU A 97 -11.68 13.12 -1.63
CA LEU A 97 -11.63 14.57 -1.44
C LEU A 97 -10.73 15.31 -2.45
N LEU A 98 -9.67 14.67 -2.92
CA LEU A 98 -8.68 15.25 -3.85
C LEU A 98 -8.83 14.66 -5.26
N THR A 99 -8.09 15.22 -6.21
CA THR A 99 -7.90 14.61 -7.52
C THR A 99 -6.95 13.39 -7.41
N ALA A 100 -6.97 12.51 -8.39
CA ALA A 100 -6.05 11.38 -8.47
C ALA A 100 -4.58 11.85 -8.54
N SER A 101 -4.31 12.92 -9.29
CA SER A 101 -2.98 13.51 -9.43
C SER A 101 -2.48 14.09 -8.10
N GLU A 102 -3.30 14.92 -7.41
CA GLU A 102 -2.94 15.46 -6.09
C GLU A 102 -2.63 14.34 -5.09
N SER A 103 -3.48 13.32 -5.04
CA SER A 103 -3.30 12.18 -4.15
C SER A 103 -2.00 11.43 -4.42
N SER A 104 -1.71 11.12 -5.68
CA SER A 104 -0.48 10.39 -6.07
C SER A 104 0.79 11.19 -5.77
N LEU A 105 0.74 12.51 -5.89
CA LEU A 105 1.88 13.38 -5.58
C LEU A 105 2.20 13.40 -4.08
N VAL A 106 1.19 13.42 -3.20
CA VAL A 106 1.43 13.32 -1.76
C VAL A 106 2.05 11.96 -1.42
N ILE A 107 1.58 10.86 -2.03
CA ILE A 107 2.18 9.54 -1.87
C ILE A 107 3.64 9.50 -2.35
N GLY A 108 4.01 10.33 -3.32
CA GLY A 108 5.41 10.55 -3.74
C GLY A 108 6.34 11.06 -2.63
N THR A 109 5.84 11.46 -1.45
CA THR A 109 6.66 11.78 -0.27
C THR A 109 7.16 10.54 0.47
N ILE A 110 6.56 9.37 0.26
CA ILE A 110 6.89 8.11 0.97
C ILE A 110 8.40 7.79 0.93
N PRO A 111 9.14 7.91 -0.19
CA PRO A 111 10.57 7.61 -0.21
C PRO A 111 11.38 8.44 0.78
N ILE A 112 11.04 9.72 0.92
CA ILE A 112 11.73 10.63 1.85
C ILE A 112 11.43 10.21 3.29
N LEU A 113 10.15 10.02 3.60
CA LEU A 113 9.70 9.58 4.92
C LEU A 113 10.33 8.23 5.29
N THR A 114 10.38 7.29 4.32
CA THR A 114 11.03 5.97 4.51
C THR A 114 12.54 6.12 4.77
N MET A 115 13.20 7.02 4.05
CA MET A 115 14.63 7.27 4.23
C MET A 115 14.91 7.88 5.60
N LEU A 116 14.12 8.87 6.03
CA LEU A 116 14.24 9.47 7.36
C LEU A 116 13.97 8.45 8.47
N ALA A 117 12.91 7.64 8.32
CA ALA A 117 12.61 6.56 9.25
C ALA A 117 13.73 5.51 9.31
N ALA A 118 14.31 5.12 8.17
CA ALA A 118 15.45 4.21 8.13
C ALA A 118 16.67 4.77 8.85
N ALA A 119 16.96 6.07 8.69
CA ALA A 119 18.06 6.72 9.39
C ALA A 119 17.87 6.72 10.91
N LEU A 120 16.65 6.96 11.38
CA LEU A 120 16.30 6.96 12.80
C LEU A 120 16.33 5.54 13.39
N ILE A 121 15.69 4.59 12.73
CA ILE A 121 15.54 3.20 13.22
C ILE A 121 16.86 2.44 13.15
N ASP A 122 17.57 2.53 12.01
CA ASP A 122 18.83 1.84 11.79
C ASP A 122 20.04 2.66 12.31
N ARG A 123 19.80 3.84 12.91
CA ARG A 123 20.79 4.78 13.44
C ARG A 123 21.92 5.11 12.44
N ARG A 124 21.56 5.21 11.16
CA ARG A 124 22.50 5.52 10.07
C ARG A 124 22.52 7.02 9.79
N ARG A 125 23.71 7.59 9.63
CA ARG A 125 23.85 8.98 9.17
C ARG A 125 23.53 9.06 7.69
N LEU A 126 22.60 9.94 7.33
CA LEU A 126 22.28 10.24 5.93
C LEU A 126 23.38 11.10 5.34
N GLY A 127 23.90 10.71 4.18
CA GLY A 127 24.85 11.54 3.43
C GLY A 127 24.19 12.79 2.83
N ALA A 128 25.01 13.79 2.47
CA ALA A 128 24.53 15.04 1.88
C ALA A 128 23.64 14.85 0.64
N ARG A 129 23.94 13.86 -0.21
CA ARG A 129 23.12 13.53 -1.40
C ARG A 129 21.72 13.09 -1.02
N ALA A 130 21.56 12.33 0.07
CA ALA A 130 20.26 11.89 0.56
C ALA A 130 19.43 13.08 1.09
N TRP A 131 20.07 14.00 1.83
CA TRP A 131 19.44 15.24 2.29
C TRP A 131 19.04 16.14 1.12
N LEU A 132 19.88 16.28 0.11
CA LEU A 132 19.56 17.06 -1.08
C LEU A 132 18.36 16.46 -1.84
N GLY A 133 18.33 15.14 -2.03
CA GLY A 133 17.19 14.44 -2.63
C GLY A 133 15.91 14.62 -1.83
N ALA A 134 15.97 14.52 -0.51
CA ALA A 134 14.84 14.78 0.38
C ALA A 134 14.34 16.22 0.24
N ALA A 135 15.24 17.20 0.27
CA ALA A 135 14.89 18.61 0.13
C ALA A 135 14.22 18.91 -1.23
N LEU A 136 14.82 18.43 -2.33
CA LEU A 136 14.26 18.62 -3.68
C LEU A 136 12.87 17.99 -3.82
N SER A 137 12.67 16.78 -3.31
CA SER A 137 11.38 16.10 -3.37
C SER A 137 10.34 16.81 -2.50
N THR A 138 10.72 17.25 -1.28
CA THR A 138 9.82 18.02 -0.40
C THR A 138 9.44 19.36 -1.03
N LEU A 139 10.39 20.06 -1.66
CA LEU A 139 10.11 21.30 -2.39
C LEU A 139 9.17 21.04 -3.58
N GLY A 140 9.42 19.97 -4.37
CA GLY A 140 8.55 19.60 -5.48
C GLY A 140 7.11 19.34 -5.04
N VAL A 141 6.93 18.52 -4.01
CA VAL A 141 5.60 18.27 -3.43
C VAL A 141 5.01 19.55 -2.84
N GLY A 142 5.80 20.36 -2.13
CA GLY A 142 5.37 21.63 -1.56
C GLY A 142 4.86 22.62 -2.62
N LEU A 143 5.52 22.73 -3.76
CA LEU A 143 5.09 23.57 -4.87
C LEU A 143 3.75 23.10 -5.46
N ILE A 144 3.61 21.79 -5.67
CA ILE A 144 2.38 21.21 -6.20
C ILE A 144 1.22 21.38 -5.22
N VAL A 145 1.44 21.10 -3.94
CA VAL A 145 0.43 21.31 -2.89
C VAL A 145 0.07 22.79 -2.77
N ALA A 146 1.05 23.69 -2.86
CA ALA A 146 0.78 25.13 -2.80
C ALA A 146 -0.07 25.63 -3.98
N GLU A 147 0.13 25.10 -5.18
CA GLU A 147 -0.70 25.39 -6.34
C GLU A 147 -2.10 24.78 -6.18
N SER A 148 -2.17 23.52 -5.77
CA SER A 148 -3.43 22.80 -5.55
C SER A 148 -4.27 23.39 -4.41
N LEU A 149 -3.66 23.89 -3.33
CA LEU A 149 -4.39 24.59 -2.26
C LEU A 149 -5.09 25.86 -2.72
N ARG A 150 -4.65 26.47 -3.82
CA ARG A 150 -5.36 27.58 -4.46
C ARG A 150 -6.58 27.11 -5.27
N LEU A 151 -6.60 25.84 -5.66
CA LEU A 151 -7.60 25.22 -6.54
C LEU A 151 -8.55 24.28 -5.78
N SER A 152 -8.08 23.67 -4.69
CA SER A 152 -8.82 22.66 -3.92
C SER A 152 -9.54 23.28 -2.73
N SER A 153 -10.81 22.92 -2.57
CA SER A 153 -11.66 23.30 -1.43
C SER A 153 -11.55 22.34 -0.23
N ALA A 154 -10.68 21.33 -0.27
CA ALA A 154 -10.63 20.24 0.72
C ALA A 154 -9.24 20.02 1.35
N PRO A 155 -8.74 20.95 2.22
CA PRO A 155 -7.44 20.76 2.89
C PRO A 155 -7.32 19.46 3.70
N SER A 156 -8.43 18.94 4.22
CA SER A 156 -8.47 17.66 4.93
C SER A 156 -8.02 16.46 4.08
N GLY A 157 -8.20 16.51 2.76
CA GLY A 157 -7.72 15.48 1.85
C GLY A 157 -6.21 15.29 1.91
N TYR A 158 -5.44 16.38 2.05
CA TYR A 158 -3.97 16.31 2.21
C TYR A 158 -3.56 15.73 3.55
N LEU A 159 -4.32 15.98 4.63
CA LEU A 159 -4.08 15.34 5.93
C LEU A 159 -4.32 13.83 5.86
N PHE A 160 -5.38 13.42 5.18
CA PHE A 160 -5.64 12.00 4.92
C PHE A 160 -4.49 11.38 4.11
N MET A 161 -4.06 11.97 3.00
CA MET A 161 -2.96 11.43 2.20
C MET A 161 -1.63 11.40 2.96
N GLY A 162 -1.35 12.40 3.81
CA GLY A 162 -0.21 12.40 4.73
C GLY A 162 -0.26 11.23 5.73
N GLY A 163 -1.45 10.98 6.28
CA GLY A 163 -1.70 9.81 7.14
C GLY A 163 -1.44 8.48 6.41
N ALA A 164 -1.87 8.37 5.15
CA ALA A 164 -1.57 7.20 4.31
C ALA A 164 -0.06 7.00 4.13
N ALA A 165 0.67 8.07 3.80
CA ALA A 165 2.12 8.01 3.63
C ALA A 165 2.84 7.54 4.91
N LEU A 166 2.47 8.07 6.08
CA LEU A 166 3.02 7.66 7.37
C LEU A 166 2.67 6.21 7.71
N SER A 167 1.42 5.80 7.46
CA SER A 167 0.96 4.42 7.66
C SER A 167 1.76 3.44 6.81
N TRP A 168 2.02 3.77 5.55
CA TRP A 168 2.86 2.96 4.65
C TRP A 168 4.29 2.81 5.15
N VAL A 169 4.89 3.91 5.62
CA VAL A 169 6.24 3.88 6.21
C VAL A 169 6.25 2.95 7.43
N ALA A 170 5.31 3.11 8.35
CA ALA A 170 5.20 2.25 9.52
C ALA A 170 5.05 0.76 9.14
N TYR A 171 4.15 0.45 8.18
CA TYR A 171 3.96 -0.89 7.62
C TYR A 171 5.26 -1.50 7.12
N THR A 172 6.03 -0.72 6.36
CA THR A 172 7.30 -1.16 5.76
C THR A 172 8.29 -1.66 6.83
N PHE A 173 8.40 -0.98 7.96
CA PHE A 173 9.33 -1.37 9.04
C PHE A 173 8.76 -2.47 9.95
N VAL A 174 7.46 -2.43 10.25
CA VAL A 174 6.80 -3.45 11.09
C VAL A 174 6.80 -4.82 10.41
N THR A 175 6.76 -4.87 9.07
CA THR A 175 6.79 -6.12 8.30
C THR A 175 8.17 -6.80 8.29
N ARG A 176 9.29 -6.06 8.43
CA ARG A 176 10.66 -6.59 8.29
C ARG A 176 10.97 -7.82 9.15
N PRO A 177 10.62 -7.90 10.44
CA PRO A 177 10.94 -9.06 11.27
C PRO A 177 10.31 -10.37 10.80
N LEU A 178 9.23 -10.29 10.01
CA LEU A 178 8.49 -11.45 9.52
C LEU A 178 9.20 -12.18 8.38
N PHE A 179 10.09 -11.51 7.64
CA PHE A 179 10.84 -12.09 6.52
C PHE A 179 11.70 -13.29 6.90
N ALA A 180 12.18 -13.33 8.15
CA ALA A 180 13.00 -14.43 8.65
C ALA A 180 12.20 -15.72 8.94
N ARG A 181 10.86 -15.64 9.00
CA ARG A 181 10.01 -16.73 9.51
C ARG A 181 8.96 -17.23 8.53
N TYR A 182 8.53 -16.36 7.59
CA TYR A 182 7.43 -16.63 6.69
C TYR A 182 7.82 -16.38 5.23
N SER A 183 7.19 -17.12 4.31
CA SER A 183 7.28 -16.78 2.90
C SER A 183 6.57 -15.45 2.63
N ARG A 184 6.97 -14.73 1.57
CA ARG A 184 6.43 -13.42 1.20
C ARG A 184 4.94 -13.51 0.89
N LEU A 185 4.52 -14.63 0.30
CA LEU A 185 3.12 -14.89 0.01
C LEU A 185 2.30 -15.07 1.31
N GLN A 186 2.83 -15.80 2.30
CA GLN A 186 2.18 -15.94 3.61
C GLN A 186 2.10 -14.62 4.36
N ILE A 187 3.17 -13.80 4.33
CA ILE A 187 3.16 -12.48 4.94
C ILE A 187 2.04 -11.63 4.31
N THR A 188 2.02 -11.55 2.98
CA THR A 188 1.01 -10.76 2.26
C THR A 188 -0.39 -11.26 2.56
N PHE A 189 -0.63 -12.57 2.52
CA PHE A 189 -1.95 -13.16 2.79
C PHE A 189 -2.44 -12.85 4.20
N TRP A 190 -1.62 -13.12 5.24
CA TRP A 190 -2.06 -12.91 6.61
C TRP A 190 -2.23 -11.44 6.97
N GLN A 191 -1.40 -10.55 6.43
CA GLN A 191 -1.54 -9.11 6.61
C GLN A 191 -2.77 -8.58 5.88
N SER A 192 -3.01 -9.04 4.65
CA SER A 192 -4.22 -8.72 3.88
C SER A 192 -5.47 -9.15 4.64
N LEU A 193 -5.55 -10.41 5.09
CA LEU A 193 -6.69 -10.94 5.83
C LEU A 193 -6.94 -10.17 7.14
N ALA A 194 -5.90 -9.87 7.91
CA ALA A 194 -6.03 -9.07 9.13
C ALA A 194 -6.55 -7.66 8.83
N GLY A 195 -6.06 -7.04 7.76
CA GLY A 195 -6.55 -5.75 7.31
C GLY A 195 -7.99 -5.79 6.81
N THR A 196 -8.37 -6.86 6.09
CA THR A 196 -9.75 -7.08 5.65
C THR A 196 -10.72 -7.14 6.84
N ILE A 197 -10.35 -7.88 7.88
CA ILE A 197 -11.12 -7.94 9.14
C ILE A 197 -11.22 -6.54 9.77
N GLY A 198 -10.15 -5.75 9.71
CA GLY A 198 -10.12 -4.39 10.24
C GLY A 198 -11.09 -3.42 9.56
N PHE A 199 -11.57 -3.71 8.35
CA PHE A 199 -12.61 -2.90 7.70
C PHE A 199 -14.03 -3.16 8.22
N LEU A 200 -14.29 -4.34 8.82
CA LEU A 200 -15.65 -4.74 9.20
C LEU A 200 -16.38 -3.74 10.11
N PRO A 201 -15.75 -3.13 11.14
CA PRO A 201 -16.42 -2.16 11.98
C PRO A 201 -16.95 -0.93 11.22
N PHE A 202 -16.27 -0.55 10.14
CA PHE A 202 -16.65 0.63 9.35
C PHE A 202 -17.91 0.41 8.50
N LEU A 203 -18.27 -0.85 8.20
CA LEU A 203 -19.54 -1.16 7.51
C LEU A 203 -20.77 -0.75 8.32
N LEU A 204 -20.63 -0.63 9.64
CA LEU A 204 -21.71 -0.15 10.51
C LEU A 204 -21.93 1.37 10.35
N LEU A 205 -20.93 2.08 9.84
CA LEU A 205 -20.93 3.54 9.69
C LEU A 205 -21.22 3.98 8.25
N GLU A 206 -20.96 3.10 7.27
CA GLU A 206 -21.16 3.38 5.85
C GLU A 206 -22.40 2.67 5.31
N ARG A 207 -23.13 3.37 4.45
CA ARG A 207 -24.28 2.78 3.72
C ARG A 207 -23.95 2.81 2.23
N THR A 208 -24.05 1.66 1.59
CA THR A 208 -23.80 1.51 0.15
C THR A 208 -25.12 1.21 -0.57
N ASP A 209 -25.41 2.00 -1.57
CA ASP A 209 -26.47 1.66 -2.52
C ASP A 209 -25.90 0.73 -3.60
N TRP A 210 -26.02 -0.57 -3.38
CA TRP A 210 -25.51 -1.57 -4.30
C TRP A 210 -26.20 -1.57 -5.66
N SER A 211 -27.41 -0.99 -5.76
CA SER A 211 -28.13 -0.88 -7.03
C SER A 211 -27.49 0.14 -7.98
N ALA A 212 -26.77 1.12 -7.42
CA ALA A 212 -26.04 2.13 -8.17
C ALA A 212 -24.64 1.65 -8.64
N VAL A 213 -24.17 0.49 -8.16
CA VAL A 213 -22.84 -0.05 -8.48
C VAL A 213 -22.88 -0.80 -9.82
N GLY A 214 -22.61 -0.10 -10.91
CA GLY A 214 -22.61 -0.66 -12.26
C GLY A 214 -21.38 -1.53 -12.59
N PRO A 215 -21.39 -2.25 -13.72
CA PRO A 215 -20.32 -3.16 -14.13
C PRO A 215 -18.92 -2.48 -14.23
N GLY A 216 -18.88 -1.21 -14.65
CA GLY A 216 -17.63 -0.45 -14.71
C GLY A 216 -16.99 -0.24 -13.34
N VAL A 217 -17.80 -0.02 -12.28
CA VAL A 217 -17.30 0.11 -10.91
C VAL A 217 -16.75 -1.23 -10.42
N TRP A 218 -17.46 -2.34 -10.67
CA TRP A 218 -16.99 -3.69 -10.34
C TRP A 218 -15.68 -4.06 -11.05
N ALA A 219 -15.52 -3.66 -12.32
CA ALA A 219 -14.25 -3.85 -13.04
C ALA A 219 -13.09 -3.14 -12.34
N ASN A 220 -13.32 -1.91 -11.84
CA ASN A 220 -12.31 -1.20 -11.03
C ASN A 220 -12.04 -1.89 -9.69
N VAL A 221 -13.08 -2.39 -8.98
CA VAL A 221 -12.90 -3.15 -7.74
C VAL A 221 -12.07 -4.42 -7.98
N LEU A 222 -12.34 -5.16 -9.05
CA LEU A 222 -11.57 -6.36 -9.41
C LEU A 222 -10.12 -6.01 -9.76
N TYR A 223 -9.88 -4.95 -10.54
CA TYR A 223 -8.55 -4.46 -10.83
C TYR A 223 -7.79 -4.09 -9.54
N LEU A 224 -8.41 -3.31 -8.66
CA LEU A 224 -7.85 -2.91 -7.37
C LEU A 224 -7.57 -4.12 -6.47
N GLY A 225 -8.46 -5.11 -6.46
CA GLY A 225 -8.30 -6.33 -5.67
C GLY A 225 -7.19 -7.23 -6.20
N ILE A 226 -7.23 -7.58 -7.48
CA ILE A 226 -6.31 -8.54 -8.10
C ILE A 226 -4.94 -7.91 -8.33
N ALA A 227 -4.88 -6.84 -9.14
CA ALA A 227 -3.60 -6.28 -9.56
C ALA A 227 -2.95 -5.46 -8.44
N CYS A 228 -3.69 -4.55 -7.78
CA CYS A 228 -3.09 -3.62 -6.83
C CYS A 228 -2.95 -4.21 -5.43
N SER A 229 -3.96 -4.93 -4.93
CA SER A 229 -3.94 -5.45 -3.56
C SER A 229 -3.29 -6.83 -3.45
N ALA A 230 -3.66 -7.82 -4.29
CA ALA A 230 -3.05 -9.15 -4.19
C ALA A 230 -1.62 -9.16 -4.78
N LEU A 231 -1.50 -8.93 -6.09
CA LEU A 231 -0.20 -9.03 -6.77
C LEU A 231 0.72 -7.87 -6.40
N GLY A 232 0.21 -6.64 -6.32
CA GLY A 232 1.00 -5.46 -5.98
C GLY A 232 1.64 -5.56 -4.59
N TYR A 233 0.88 -5.93 -3.56
CA TYR A 233 1.45 -6.14 -2.23
C TYR A 233 2.41 -7.31 -2.18
N TRP A 234 2.09 -8.44 -2.82
CA TRP A 234 3.00 -9.58 -2.86
C TRP A 234 4.32 -9.24 -3.53
N PHE A 235 4.28 -8.57 -4.68
CA PHE A 235 5.48 -8.12 -5.40
C PHE A 235 6.26 -7.08 -4.60
N TYR A 236 5.56 -6.15 -3.94
CA TYR A 236 6.19 -5.17 -3.06
C TYR A 236 6.92 -5.83 -1.88
N VAL A 237 6.30 -6.81 -1.22
CA VAL A 237 6.90 -7.56 -0.09
C VAL A 237 8.16 -8.31 -0.55
N ILE A 238 8.16 -8.89 -1.75
CA ILE A 238 9.35 -9.51 -2.37
C ILE A 238 10.46 -8.46 -2.58
N ALA A 239 10.11 -7.33 -3.15
CA ALA A 239 11.06 -6.25 -3.41
C ALA A 239 11.60 -5.65 -2.10
N LEU A 240 10.75 -5.43 -1.12
CA LEU A 240 11.10 -4.89 0.20
C LEU A 240 12.14 -5.76 0.92
N GLU A 241 11.94 -7.08 0.90
CA GLU A 241 12.92 -8.00 1.48
C GLU A 241 14.25 -7.98 0.74
N ARG A 242 14.22 -7.94 -0.59
CA ARG A 242 15.44 -8.07 -1.42
C ARG A 242 16.22 -6.79 -1.56
N LEU A 243 15.54 -5.66 -1.74
CA LEU A 243 16.13 -4.36 -2.01
C LEU A 243 16.27 -3.49 -0.74
N GLY A 244 15.44 -3.77 0.26
CA GLY A 244 15.32 -2.96 1.47
C GLY A 244 14.35 -1.77 1.33
N PRO A 245 14.03 -1.08 2.45
CA PRO A 245 13.02 -0.03 2.47
C PRO A 245 13.31 1.15 1.53
N GLY A 246 14.53 1.68 1.56
CA GLY A 246 14.91 2.85 0.76
C GLY A 246 14.75 2.61 -0.76
N PRO A 247 15.49 1.63 -1.36
CA PRO A 247 15.35 1.36 -2.79
C PRO A 247 13.93 1.00 -3.22
N SER A 248 13.18 0.22 -2.41
CA SER A 248 11.80 -0.15 -2.77
C SER A 248 10.87 1.05 -2.76
N SER A 249 11.04 2.00 -1.83
CA SER A 249 10.20 3.19 -1.78
C SER A 249 10.47 4.17 -2.94
N VAL A 250 11.69 4.21 -3.49
CA VAL A 250 12.01 5.09 -4.63
C VAL A 250 11.14 4.78 -5.86
N PHE A 251 10.76 3.51 -6.07
CA PHE A 251 9.85 3.12 -7.15
C PHE A 251 8.44 3.69 -6.98
N ILE A 252 8.02 4.05 -5.76
CA ILE A 252 6.75 4.73 -5.51
C ILE A 252 6.70 6.10 -6.21
N ASN A 253 7.86 6.75 -6.44
CA ASN A 253 7.93 8.01 -7.19
C ASN A 253 7.57 7.86 -8.68
N LEU A 254 7.48 6.65 -9.20
CA LEU A 254 6.98 6.41 -10.57
C LEU A 254 5.45 6.38 -10.64
N ILE A 255 4.75 6.37 -9.49
CA ILE A 255 3.28 6.33 -9.44
C ILE A 255 2.63 7.58 -10.04
N PRO A 256 3.12 8.82 -9.80
CA PRO A 256 2.52 10.03 -10.36
C PRO A 256 2.78 10.24 -11.86
N VAL A 257 3.64 9.43 -12.48
CA VAL A 257 4.01 9.52 -13.92
C VAL A 257 3.02 8.77 -14.77
#